data_23368b3af8b47f0a012c3c089929b7d9
#
_entry.id   23368b3af8b47f0a012c3c089929b7d9
#
_cell.length_a   1.000
_cell.length_b   1.000
_cell.length_c   1.000
_cell.angle_alpha   90.00
_cell.angle_beta   90.00
_cell.angle_gamma   90.00
#
_symmetry.space_group_name_H-M   'P 1'
#
loop_
_entity.id
_entity.type
_entity.pdbx_description
1 polymer ?
#
loop_
_entity_poly.entity_id
_entity_poly.type
_entity_poly.pdbx_seq_one_letter_code
_entity_poly.pdbx_strand_id
1 'polypeptide(L)'
;PMQLSGSLEEETTRDRVSQYGKILLGGAPVSVSLLKQIEKINVPVYQSYGMTETVSHVALRRLNGETATDSYWFLPGVGAGVDERNCLFISGPVTDGEKIQTNDIVEMTALNAFIWLGRIDNVINSGGIKIVLDVVDEKIARVFYDLNYNNSFFTWYQQDEKLGQKLVLFVESDGERLIEEVLMEEIRKRVSTYETPKHVYFADRFIKTPTDKTDKRRTAETLFNNFNG
;
A
#
# COMPACT_ATOMS: atom_id res chain seq x y z
N PRO A 1 -5.90 -0.55 -11.56
CA PRO A 1 -6.90 -0.05 -10.60
C PRO A 1 -7.64 1.18 -11.09
N MET A 2 -6.94 2.24 -11.57
CA MET A 2 -7.55 3.50 -12.01
C MET A 2 -8.63 3.32 -13.08
N GLN A 3 -8.39 2.50 -14.10
CA GLN A 3 -9.38 2.23 -15.16
C GLN A 3 -10.66 1.59 -14.60
N LEU A 4 -10.52 0.64 -13.67
CA LEU A 4 -11.70 0.03 -13.04
C LEU A 4 -12.45 1.04 -12.18
N SER A 5 -11.75 1.88 -11.39
CA SER A 5 -12.39 2.94 -10.59
C SER A 5 -13.27 3.82 -11.47
N GLY A 6 -12.72 4.41 -12.54
CA GLY A 6 -13.49 5.23 -13.47
C GLY A 6 -14.67 4.48 -14.13
N SER A 7 -14.48 3.19 -14.46
CA SER A 7 -15.56 2.39 -15.05
C SER A 7 -16.68 2.07 -14.07
N LEU A 8 -16.43 2.09 -12.77
CA LEU A 8 -17.45 1.84 -11.75
C LEU A 8 -18.20 3.10 -11.30
N GLU A 9 -17.70 4.28 -11.62
CA GLU A 9 -18.34 5.57 -11.32
C GLU A 9 -19.56 5.85 -12.23
N GLU A 10 -19.48 5.44 -13.50
CA GLU A 10 -20.56 5.64 -14.48
C GLU A 10 -21.45 4.39 -14.57
N GLU A 11 -22.76 4.57 -14.54
CA GLU A 11 -23.75 3.48 -14.58
C GLU A 11 -23.61 2.63 -15.84
N THR A 12 -23.47 3.26 -17.02
CA THR A 12 -23.36 2.58 -18.31
C THR A 12 -22.12 1.70 -18.43
N THR A 13 -20.99 2.12 -17.87
CA THR A 13 -19.75 1.35 -17.88
C THR A 13 -19.75 0.27 -16.79
N ARG A 14 -20.39 0.53 -15.65
CA ARG A 14 -20.60 -0.46 -14.59
C ARG A 14 -21.39 -1.67 -15.07
N ASP A 15 -22.44 -1.45 -15.87
CA ASP A 15 -23.22 -2.53 -16.46
C ASP A 15 -22.39 -3.40 -17.40
N ARG A 16 -21.49 -2.79 -18.18
CA ARG A 16 -20.54 -3.53 -19.03
C ARG A 16 -19.53 -4.31 -18.22
N VAL A 17 -19.00 -3.72 -17.13
CA VAL A 17 -18.10 -4.42 -16.20
C VAL A 17 -18.77 -5.66 -15.64
N SER A 18 -20.05 -5.62 -15.34
CA SER A 18 -20.84 -6.75 -14.81
C SER A 18 -20.95 -7.93 -15.76
N GLN A 19 -20.65 -7.75 -17.04
CA GLN A 19 -20.69 -8.81 -18.07
C GLN A 19 -19.36 -9.56 -18.24
N TYR A 20 -18.27 -9.12 -17.58
CA TYR A 20 -16.99 -9.81 -17.63
C TYR A 20 -17.02 -11.12 -16.82
N GLY A 21 -16.32 -12.14 -17.30
CA GLY A 21 -16.17 -13.39 -16.56
C GLY A 21 -15.27 -13.23 -15.33
N LYS A 22 -14.25 -12.37 -15.42
CA LYS A 22 -13.31 -12.04 -14.34
C LYS A 22 -12.53 -10.76 -14.66
N ILE A 23 -12.00 -10.10 -13.64
CA ILE A 23 -11.17 -8.90 -13.77
C ILE A 23 -9.85 -9.15 -13.05
N LEU A 24 -8.75 -8.79 -13.70
CA LEU A 24 -7.40 -8.84 -13.13
C LEU A 24 -6.87 -7.42 -12.99
N LEU A 25 -6.49 -7.05 -11.77
CA LEU A 25 -5.88 -5.77 -11.45
C LEU A 25 -4.38 -5.96 -11.22
N GLY A 26 -3.57 -5.14 -11.85
CA GLY A 26 -2.12 -5.15 -11.68
C GLY A 26 -1.52 -3.75 -11.65
N GLY A 27 -0.22 -3.69 -11.36
CA GLY A 27 0.65 -2.53 -11.50
C GLY A 27 0.55 -1.45 -10.42
N ALA A 28 -0.45 -1.52 -9.51
CA ALA A 28 -0.56 -0.56 -8.41
C ALA A 28 -1.39 -1.11 -7.24
N PRO A 29 -1.24 -0.57 -6.03
CA PRO A 29 -2.13 -0.85 -4.92
C PRO A 29 -3.58 -0.53 -5.25
N VAL A 30 -4.52 -1.25 -4.64
CA VAL A 30 -5.95 -1.00 -4.75
C VAL A 30 -6.37 -0.13 -3.57
N SER A 31 -6.95 1.05 -3.84
CA SER A 31 -7.39 1.97 -2.79
C SER A 31 -8.57 1.40 -1.99
N VAL A 32 -8.74 1.88 -0.76
CA VAL A 32 -9.89 1.49 0.09
C VAL A 32 -11.22 1.81 -0.60
N SER A 33 -11.32 2.98 -1.26
CA SER A 33 -12.51 3.36 -2.03
C SER A 33 -12.84 2.36 -3.13
N LEU A 34 -11.82 1.97 -3.92
CA LEU A 34 -12.01 0.99 -4.99
C LEU A 34 -12.35 -0.40 -4.44
N LEU A 35 -11.74 -0.83 -3.31
CA LEU A 35 -12.12 -2.09 -2.64
C LEU A 35 -13.60 -2.10 -2.27
N LYS A 36 -14.12 -0.99 -1.72
CA LYS A 36 -15.54 -0.85 -1.37
C LYS A 36 -16.48 -0.84 -2.59
N GLN A 37 -16.01 -0.37 -3.74
CA GLN A 37 -16.75 -0.50 -5.00
C GLN A 37 -16.72 -1.94 -5.52
N ILE A 38 -15.57 -2.61 -5.45
CA ILE A 38 -15.38 -4.00 -5.86
C ILE A 38 -16.25 -4.96 -5.04
N GLU A 39 -16.43 -4.72 -3.74
CA GLU A 39 -17.32 -5.52 -2.89
C GLU A 39 -18.77 -5.55 -3.39
N LYS A 40 -19.21 -4.53 -4.14
CA LYS A 40 -20.58 -4.38 -4.65
C LYS A 40 -20.85 -5.04 -6.00
N ILE A 41 -19.82 -5.54 -6.67
CA ILE A 41 -19.96 -6.20 -7.96
C ILE A 41 -19.82 -7.71 -7.85
N ASN A 42 -20.58 -8.45 -8.65
CA ASN A 42 -20.58 -9.91 -8.64
C ASN A 42 -19.47 -10.54 -9.47
N VAL A 43 -18.79 -9.73 -10.33
CA VAL A 43 -17.68 -10.21 -11.13
C VAL A 43 -16.49 -10.55 -10.26
N PRO A 44 -15.87 -11.72 -10.44
CA PRO A 44 -14.63 -12.07 -9.75
C PRO A 44 -13.51 -11.07 -10.05
N VAL A 45 -13.01 -10.36 -9.02
CA VAL A 45 -11.88 -9.42 -9.15
C VAL A 45 -10.67 -9.98 -8.42
N TYR A 46 -9.55 -10.03 -9.12
CA TYR A 46 -8.28 -10.48 -8.59
C TYR A 46 -7.26 -9.36 -8.66
N GLN A 47 -6.41 -9.28 -7.65
CA GLN A 47 -5.19 -8.48 -7.68
C GLN A 47 -4.01 -9.38 -7.95
N SER A 48 -3.15 -8.97 -8.88
CA SER A 48 -1.93 -9.69 -9.21
C SER A 48 -0.73 -9.17 -8.42
N TYR A 49 0.18 -10.07 -8.10
CA TYR A 49 1.52 -9.78 -7.62
C TYR A 49 2.54 -10.29 -8.66
N GLY A 50 3.49 -9.44 -9.01
CA GLY A 50 4.56 -9.71 -9.94
C GLY A 50 5.48 -8.52 -10.10
N MET A 51 6.58 -8.69 -10.81
CA MET A 51 7.62 -7.70 -11.01
C MET A 51 8.24 -7.84 -12.40
N THR A 52 9.13 -6.92 -12.77
CA THR A 52 9.81 -6.95 -14.07
C THR A 52 10.59 -8.24 -14.27
N GLU A 53 11.25 -8.71 -13.23
CA GLU A 53 12.08 -9.92 -13.21
C GLU A 53 11.27 -11.20 -13.42
N THR A 54 9.97 -11.16 -13.14
CA THR A 54 9.05 -12.27 -13.41
C THR A 54 8.24 -12.08 -14.68
N VAL A 55 8.55 -11.04 -15.48
CA VAL A 55 7.87 -10.65 -16.74
C VAL A 55 6.40 -10.30 -16.55
N SER A 56 5.69 -11.07 -15.73
CA SER A 56 4.27 -10.92 -15.43
C SER A 56 3.99 -11.29 -13.97
N HIS A 57 2.73 -11.53 -13.66
CA HIS A 57 2.31 -11.92 -12.33
C HIS A 57 2.65 -13.38 -12.00
N VAL A 58 2.97 -13.63 -10.76
CA VAL A 58 3.33 -14.95 -10.20
C VAL A 58 2.37 -15.39 -9.09
N ALA A 59 1.57 -14.45 -8.57
CA ALA A 59 0.55 -14.77 -7.58
C ALA A 59 -0.69 -13.89 -7.76
N LEU A 60 -1.82 -14.37 -7.25
CA LEU A 60 -3.13 -13.70 -7.31
C LEU A 60 -3.81 -13.75 -5.94
N ARG A 61 -4.49 -12.67 -5.56
CA ARG A 61 -5.47 -12.68 -4.46
C ARG A 61 -6.85 -12.28 -4.94
N ARG A 62 -7.88 -12.88 -4.38
CA ARG A 62 -9.28 -12.54 -4.65
C ARG A 62 -9.70 -11.35 -3.78
N LEU A 63 -10.31 -10.32 -4.41
CA LEU A 63 -10.69 -9.09 -3.71
C LEU A 63 -12.14 -9.05 -3.27
N ASN A 64 -13.04 -9.88 -3.85
CA ASN A 64 -14.47 -9.85 -3.53
C ASN A 64 -15.13 -11.24 -3.52
N GLY A 65 -16.37 -11.28 -3.01
CA GLY A 65 -17.15 -12.52 -2.87
C GLY A 65 -16.70 -13.36 -1.66
N GLU A 66 -17.29 -14.55 -1.50
CA GLU A 66 -17.05 -15.43 -0.35
C GLU A 66 -15.60 -15.91 -0.21
N THR A 67 -14.85 -15.93 -1.30
CA THR A 67 -13.43 -16.34 -1.32
C THR A 67 -12.46 -15.16 -1.30
N ALA A 68 -12.93 -13.95 -0.94
CA ALA A 68 -12.06 -12.80 -0.75
C ALA A 68 -11.02 -13.08 0.35
N THR A 69 -9.78 -12.66 0.10
CA THR A 69 -8.66 -12.95 1.01
C THR A 69 -7.57 -11.88 0.86
N ASP A 70 -6.81 -11.67 1.93
CA ASP A 70 -5.59 -10.85 1.89
C ASP A 70 -4.37 -11.66 1.41
N SER A 71 -4.48 -12.99 1.36
CA SER A 71 -3.40 -13.86 0.90
C SER A 71 -3.33 -13.92 -0.62
N TYR A 72 -2.13 -13.71 -1.16
CA TYR A 72 -1.77 -14.02 -2.54
C TYR A 72 -1.42 -15.50 -2.66
N TRP A 73 -2.00 -16.17 -3.63
CA TRP A 73 -1.73 -17.57 -3.95
C TRP A 73 -0.82 -17.64 -5.17
N PHE A 74 0.30 -18.36 -5.04
CA PHE A 74 1.21 -18.54 -6.16
C PHE A 74 0.57 -19.34 -7.29
N LEU A 75 0.92 -18.98 -8.51
CA LEU A 75 0.53 -19.72 -9.70
C LEU A 75 1.29 -21.07 -9.76
N PRO A 76 0.74 -22.08 -10.45
CA PRO A 76 1.40 -23.36 -10.62
C PRO A 76 2.82 -23.23 -11.20
N GLY A 77 3.77 -23.96 -10.63
CA GLY A 77 5.17 -23.94 -11.05
C GLY A 77 6.03 -22.84 -10.41
N VAL A 78 5.44 -21.94 -9.62
CA VAL A 78 6.19 -20.94 -8.87
C VAL A 78 6.69 -21.52 -7.57
N GLY A 79 8.00 -21.57 -7.38
CA GLY A 79 8.66 -21.83 -6.10
C GLY A 79 8.88 -20.52 -5.36
N ALA A 80 8.64 -20.49 -4.06
CA ALA A 80 8.80 -19.30 -3.24
C ALA A 80 9.19 -19.65 -1.80
N GLY A 81 9.71 -18.65 -1.08
CA GLY A 81 10.02 -18.68 0.34
C GLY A 81 10.48 -17.32 0.81
N VAL A 82 10.95 -17.24 2.05
CA VAL A 82 11.48 -16.02 2.64
C VAL A 82 12.93 -16.18 3.06
N ASP A 83 13.67 -15.06 3.07
CA ASP A 83 15.00 -14.99 3.65
C ASP A 83 14.93 -14.66 5.16
N GLU A 84 16.08 -14.49 5.81
CA GLU A 84 16.21 -14.13 7.23
C GLU A 84 15.60 -12.77 7.61
N ARG A 85 15.31 -11.91 6.60
CA ARG A 85 14.65 -10.61 6.76
C ARG A 85 13.14 -10.71 6.57
N ASN A 86 12.58 -11.92 6.35
CA ASN A 86 11.23 -12.18 5.87
C ASN A 86 10.92 -11.55 4.51
N CYS A 87 11.96 -11.34 3.68
CA CYS A 87 11.78 -10.88 2.32
C CYS A 87 11.54 -12.06 1.38
N LEU A 88 10.50 -11.95 0.55
CA LEU A 88 10.10 -12.97 -0.40
C LEU A 88 11.21 -13.24 -1.43
N PHE A 89 11.46 -14.49 -1.76
CA PHE A 89 12.15 -14.89 -2.97
C PHE A 89 11.26 -15.76 -3.85
N ILE A 90 11.49 -15.72 -5.13
CA ILE A 90 10.71 -16.41 -6.16
C ILE A 90 11.67 -17.19 -7.06
N SER A 91 11.26 -18.38 -7.50
CA SER A 91 11.98 -19.19 -8.49
C SER A 91 10.98 -19.99 -9.33
N GLY A 92 11.44 -20.49 -10.45
CA GLY A 92 10.64 -21.36 -11.31
C GLY A 92 10.85 -21.06 -12.79
N PRO A 93 10.04 -21.66 -13.66
CA PRO A 93 10.19 -21.47 -15.12
C PRO A 93 10.14 -19.99 -15.57
N VAL A 94 9.37 -19.15 -14.85
CA VAL A 94 9.25 -17.71 -15.14
C VAL A 94 10.54 -16.92 -14.88
N THR A 95 11.47 -17.50 -14.13
CA THR A 95 12.79 -16.91 -13.82
C THR A 95 13.93 -17.73 -14.38
N ASP A 96 13.68 -18.60 -15.37
CA ASP A 96 14.65 -19.57 -15.92
C ASP A 96 15.28 -20.46 -14.84
N GLY A 97 14.54 -20.72 -13.73
CA GLY A 97 15.02 -21.48 -12.59
C GLY A 97 15.89 -20.70 -11.61
N GLU A 98 16.22 -19.47 -11.89
CA GLU A 98 16.99 -18.62 -11.00
C GLU A 98 16.14 -18.18 -9.77
N LYS A 99 16.82 -17.99 -8.65
CA LYS A 99 16.22 -17.43 -7.44
C LYS A 99 16.26 -15.92 -7.50
N ILE A 100 15.10 -15.28 -7.67
CA ILE A 100 14.96 -13.83 -7.61
C ILE A 100 14.65 -13.42 -6.16
N GLN A 101 15.56 -12.72 -5.52
CA GLN A 101 15.37 -12.15 -4.19
C GLN A 101 14.70 -10.79 -4.30
N THR A 102 13.58 -10.62 -3.61
CA THR A 102 12.86 -9.33 -3.55
C THR A 102 13.23 -8.55 -2.29
N ASN A 103 12.77 -7.31 -2.21
CA ASN A 103 12.74 -6.49 -1.01
C ASN A 103 11.31 -6.42 -0.40
N ASP A 104 10.41 -7.29 -0.81
CA ASP A 104 9.04 -7.35 -0.30
C ASP A 104 8.95 -8.20 0.95
N ILE A 105 8.59 -7.61 2.08
CA ILE A 105 8.35 -8.30 3.34
C ILE A 105 6.99 -8.97 3.25
N VAL A 106 6.95 -10.26 3.58
CA VAL A 106 5.73 -11.04 3.53
C VAL A 106 5.57 -11.92 4.77
N GLU A 107 4.32 -12.32 5.02
CA GLU A 107 3.97 -13.38 5.96
C GLU A 107 3.48 -14.60 5.15
N MET A 108 4.20 -15.71 5.23
CA MET A 108 3.77 -16.95 4.58
C MET A 108 2.57 -17.53 5.34
N THR A 109 1.39 -17.56 4.71
CA THR A 109 0.16 -18.09 5.30
C THR A 109 -0.05 -19.58 4.98
N ALA A 110 0.62 -20.06 3.93
CA ALA A 110 0.70 -21.46 3.53
C ALA A 110 1.96 -21.68 2.69
N LEU A 111 2.27 -22.95 2.33
CA LEU A 111 3.41 -23.27 1.44
C LEU A 111 3.35 -22.54 0.10
N ASN A 112 2.14 -22.24 -0.36
CA ASN A 112 1.89 -21.60 -1.66
C ASN A 112 1.09 -20.30 -1.55
N ALA A 113 1.09 -19.65 -0.37
CA ALA A 113 0.37 -18.39 -0.18
C ALA A 113 1.08 -17.48 0.83
N PHE A 114 0.92 -16.17 0.62
CA PHE A 114 1.51 -15.14 1.48
C PHE A 114 0.62 -13.90 1.56
N ILE A 115 0.76 -13.15 2.65
CA ILE A 115 0.29 -11.77 2.79
C ILE A 115 1.47 -10.84 2.56
N TRP A 116 1.30 -9.85 1.67
CA TRP A 116 2.28 -8.79 1.45
C TRP A 116 2.14 -7.75 2.56
N LEU A 117 3.23 -7.43 3.23
CA LEU A 117 3.24 -6.47 4.35
C LEU A 117 3.87 -5.13 3.98
N GLY A 118 4.75 -5.11 2.96
CA GLY A 118 5.43 -3.89 2.57
C GLY A 118 6.83 -4.16 2.03
N ARG A 119 7.65 -3.11 1.93
CA ARG A 119 9.02 -3.21 1.46
C ARG A 119 10.00 -2.99 2.60
N ILE A 120 11.11 -3.73 2.60
CA ILE A 120 12.18 -3.57 3.60
C ILE A 120 12.78 -2.15 3.57
N ASP A 121 12.77 -1.50 2.42
CA ASP A 121 13.22 -0.12 2.22
C ASP A 121 12.34 0.90 2.95
N ASN A 122 11.09 0.51 3.28
CA ASN A 122 10.10 1.31 4.00
C ASN A 122 9.98 0.90 5.48
N VAL A 123 10.98 0.23 6.04
CA VAL A 123 11.03 -0.08 7.47
C VAL A 123 11.85 0.96 8.20
N ILE A 124 11.28 1.52 9.25
CA ILE A 124 11.99 2.43 10.16
C ILE A 124 12.23 1.76 11.52
N ASN A 125 13.22 2.26 12.26
CA ASN A 125 13.49 1.85 13.63
C ASN A 125 13.21 3.01 14.57
N SER A 126 12.09 2.97 15.28
CA SER A 126 11.66 3.99 16.20
C SER A 126 11.76 3.49 17.65
N GLY A 127 12.75 3.96 18.37
CA GLY A 127 12.98 3.54 19.76
C GLY A 127 13.23 2.05 19.93
N GLY A 128 13.90 1.41 18.97
CA GLY A 128 14.17 -0.04 18.97
C GLY A 128 13.06 -0.89 18.36
N ILE A 129 11.94 -0.29 17.95
CA ILE A 129 10.82 -0.98 17.34
C ILE A 129 10.84 -0.79 15.82
N LYS A 130 10.81 -1.91 15.07
CA LYS A 130 10.68 -1.89 13.61
C LYS A 130 9.23 -1.60 13.22
N ILE A 131 9.01 -0.57 12.41
CA ILE A 131 7.71 -0.14 11.90
C ILE A 131 7.76 -0.22 10.38
N VAL A 132 6.85 -0.99 9.79
CA VAL A 132 6.68 -1.09 8.33
C VAL A 132 5.72 0.03 7.91
N LEU A 133 6.22 1.06 7.23
CA LEU A 133 5.43 2.23 6.85
C LEU A 133 4.25 1.88 5.94
N ASP A 134 4.39 0.89 5.07
CA ASP A 134 3.32 0.45 4.16
C ASP A 134 2.11 -0.10 4.94
N VAL A 135 2.33 -0.82 6.06
CA VAL A 135 1.26 -1.30 6.95
C VAL A 135 0.56 -0.13 7.65
N VAL A 136 1.32 0.87 8.07
CA VAL A 136 0.76 2.08 8.71
C VAL A 136 -0.04 2.88 7.68
N ASP A 137 0.48 3.06 6.47
CA ASP A 137 -0.21 3.74 5.37
C ASP A 137 -1.56 3.06 5.07
N GLU A 138 -1.63 1.72 5.05
CA GLU A 138 -2.88 0.99 4.84
C GLU A 138 -3.91 1.24 5.95
N LYS A 139 -3.48 1.23 7.21
CA LYS A 139 -4.37 1.54 8.36
C LYS A 139 -4.89 2.98 8.30
N ILE A 140 -4.02 3.94 7.99
CA ILE A 140 -4.38 5.35 7.86
C ILE A 140 -5.29 5.58 6.64
N ALA A 141 -5.11 4.86 5.53
CA ALA A 141 -5.99 4.95 4.38
C ALA A 141 -7.46 4.64 4.73
N ARG A 142 -7.69 3.72 5.65
CA ARG A 142 -9.04 3.41 6.16
C ARG A 142 -9.62 4.57 7.00
N VAL A 143 -8.78 5.27 7.77
CA VAL A 143 -9.19 6.48 8.50
C VAL A 143 -9.61 7.57 7.53
N PHE A 144 -8.80 7.85 6.51
CA PHE A 144 -9.11 8.85 5.49
C PHE A 144 -10.42 8.53 4.75
N TYR A 145 -10.62 7.26 4.41
CA TYR A 145 -11.86 6.82 3.76
C TYR A 145 -13.09 7.06 4.65
N ASP A 146 -13.03 6.69 5.94
CA ASP A 146 -14.16 6.83 6.87
C ASP A 146 -14.48 8.30 7.18
N LEU A 147 -13.47 9.17 7.14
CA LEU A 147 -13.64 10.62 7.28
C LEU A 147 -14.03 11.31 5.97
N ASN A 148 -14.20 10.56 4.85
CA ASN A 148 -14.42 11.10 3.50
C ASN A 148 -13.32 12.08 3.05
N TYR A 149 -12.09 11.85 3.47
CA TYR A 149 -10.93 12.66 3.13
C TYR A 149 -10.17 12.01 1.99
N ASN A 150 -10.20 12.65 0.81
CA ASN A 150 -9.68 12.07 -0.43
C ASN A 150 -8.26 12.53 -0.77
N ASN A 151 -7.61 13.29 0.11
CA ASN A 151 -6.30 13.83 -0.14
C ASN A 151 -5.21 12.76 -0.10
N SER A 152 -4.17 12.95 -0.89
CA SER A 152 -2.99 12.09 -0.86
C SER A 152 -2.28 12.22 0.48
N PHE A 153 -1.75 11.13 0.98
CA PHE A 153 -0.92 11.11 2.17
C PHE A 153 0.13 10.02 2.07
N PHE A 154 1.14 10.10 2.93
CA PHE A 154 2.08 9.01 3.17
C PHE A 154 2.73 9.17 4.55
N THR A 155 3.15 8.06 5.15
CA THR A 155 4.01 8.09 6.32
C THR A 155 5.48 8.07 5.92
N TRP A 156 6.30 8.72 6.73
CA TRP A 156 7.74 8.79 6.61
C TRP A 156 8.39 8.92 7.98
N TYR A 157 9.69 9.08 8.02
CA TYR A 157 10.41 9.31 9.26
C TYR A 157 11.11 10.66 9.27
N GLN A 158 11.26 11.20 10.47
CA GLN A 158 12.15 12.30 10.77
C GLN A 158 13.19 11.82 11.79
N GLN A 159 14.43 12.30 11.69
CA GLN A 159 15.46 12.00 12.67
C GLN A 159 15.06 12.57 14.05
N ASP A 160 15.31 11.81 15.10
CA ASP A 160 14.95 12.16 16.47
C ASP A 160 16.06 11.69 17.43
N GLU A 161 16.49 12.55 18.35
CA GLU A 161 17.60 12.24 19.25
C GLU A 161 17.33 11.07 20.21
N LYS A 162 16.06 10.86 20.60
CA LYS A 162 15.66 9.80 21.54
C LYS A 162 15.24 8.52 20.84
N LEU A 163 14.53 8.64 19.74
CA LEU A 163 13.95 7.50 19.03
C LEU A 163 14.81 7.01 17.86
N GLY A 164 15.85 7.76 17.46
CA GLY A 164 16.58 7.58 16.23
C GLY A 164 15.74 8.04 15.03
N GLN A 165 14.62 7.37 14.78
CA GLN A 165 13.65 7.74 13.75
C GLN A 165 12.27 7.85 14.38
N LYS A 166 11.60 9.00 14.25
CA LYS A 166 10.20 9.14 14.64
C LYS A 166 9.29 9.11 13.44
N LEU A 167 8.19 8.39 13.56
CA LEU A 167 7.15 8.30 12.53
C LEU A 167 6.43 9.64 12.40
N VAL A 168 6.25 10.12 11.17
CA VAL A 168 5.50 11.34 10.84
C VAL A 168 4.56 11.08 9.67
N LEU A 169 3.48 11.85 9.57
CA LEU A 169 2.49 11.79 8.51
C LEU A 169 2.59 13.04 7.64
N PHE A 170 2.60 12.86 6.33
CA PHE A 170 2.49 13.92 5.34
C PHE A 170 1.12 13.84 4.68
N VAL A 171 0.44 14.99 4.57
CA VAL A 171 -0.89 15.10 3.97
C VAL A 171 -0.84 16.19 2.90
N GLU A 172 -1.25 15.85 1.68
CA GLU A 172 -1.43 16.83 0.60
C GLU A 172 -2.76 17.58 0.85
N SER A 173 -2.70 18.90 0.97
CA SER A 173 -3.86 19.74 1.29
C SER A 173 -3.97 20.88 0.28
N ASP A 174 -5.07 20.92 -0.43
CA ASP A 174 -5.42 21.93 -1.44
C ASP A 174 -6.31 23.06 -0.90
N GLY A 175 -6.32 23.25 0.43
CA GLY A 175 -7.03 24.35 1.10
C GLY A 175 -8.12 23.94 2.09
N GLU A 176 -8.72 22.75 1.96
CA GLU A 176 -9.57 22.18 3.01
C GLU A 176 -8.70 21.36 3.97
N ARG A 177 -8.48 21.88 5.17
CA ARG A 177 -7.73 21.16 6.22
C ARG A 177 -8.68 20.41 7.12
N LEU A 178 -8.52 19.10 7.22
CA LEU A 178 -8.95 18.40 8.42
C LEU A 178 -8.24 19.02 9.63
N ILE A 179 -8.99 19.17 10.71
CA ILE A 179 -8.40 19.60 11.98
C ILE A 179 -7.44 18.49 12.41
N GLU A 180 -6.17 18.81 12.60
CA GLU A 180 -5.13 17.83 12.91
C GLU A 180 -5.48 16.98 14.12
N GLU A 181 -6.09 17.58 15.15
CA GLU A 181 -6.51 16.88 16.38
C GLU A 181 -7.53 15.78 16.07
N VAL A 182 -8.52 16.04 15.21
CA VAL A 182 -9.55 15.06 14.81
C VAL A 182 -8.91 13.92 14.02
N LEU A 183 -8.05 14.23 13.05
CA LEU A 183 -7.34 13.23 12.27
C LEU A 183 -6.49 12.33 13.17
N MET A 184 -5.72 12.92 14.07
CA MET A 184 -4.84 12.18 14.98
C MET A 184 -5.62 11.35 15.99
N GLU A 185 -6.78 11.81 16.46
CA GLU A 185 -7.66 11.02 17.33
C GLU A 185 -8.15 9.76 16.62
N GLU A 186 -8.64 9.88 15.38
CA GLU A 186 -9.12 8.72 14.60
C GLU A 186 -7.98 7.75 14.23
N ILE A 187 -6.78 8.28 13.92
CA ILE A 187 -5.59 7.45 13.68
C ILE A 187 -5.25 6.64 14.94
N ARG A 188 -5.20 7.27 16.14
CA ARG A 188 -4.87 6.57 17.40
C ARG A 188 -5.83 5.41 17.72
N LYS A 189 -7.06 5.45 17.25
CA LYS A 189 -8.03 4.35 17.42
C LYS A 189 -7.72 3.13 16.57
N ARG A 190 -6.92 3.29 15.50
CA ARG A 190 -6.67 2.25 14.48
C ARG A 190 -5.25 1.74 14.41
N VAL A 191 -4.31 2.47 14.95
CA VAL A 191 -2.90 2.08 14.98
C VAL A 191 -2.42 1.88 16.40
N SER A 192 -1.34 1.13 16.59
CA SER A 192 -0.70 1.01 17.90
C SER A 192 -0.02 2.33 18.31
N THR A 193 0.32 2.46 19.60
CA THR A 193 1.02 3.64 20.12
C THR A 193 2.34 3.90 19.38
N TYR A 194 3.02 2.85 18.94
CA TYR A 194 4.29 2.94 18.22
C TYR A 194 4.08 3.36 16.75
N GLU A 195 2.98 2.95 16.15
CA GLU A 195 2.58 3.31 14.78
C GLU A 195 1.86 4.67 14.71
N THR A 196 1.65 5.33 15.84
CA THR A 196 1.03 6.66 15.87
C THR A 196 2.03 7.73 15.41
N PRO A 197 1.75 8.48 14.32
CA PRO A 197 2.60 9.58 13.89
C PRO A 197 2.80 10.62 15.00
N LYS A 198 4.00 11.16 15.12
CA LYS A 198 4.32 12.16 16.14
C LYS A 198 3.99 13.59 15.67
N HIS A 199 3.96 13.81 14.37
CA HIS A 199 3.58 15.06 13.73
C HIS A 199 2.86 14.81 12.42
N VAL A 200 2.00 15.76 12.01
CA VAL A 200 1.38 15.83 10.70
C VAL A 200 1.94 17.04 9.98
N TYR A 201 2.47 16.83 8.77
CA TYR A 201 2.95 17.89 7.89
C TYR A 201 1.97 18.05 6.74
N PHE A 202 1.44 19.26 6.57
CA PHE A 202 0.58 19.59 5.45
C PHE A 202 1.39 20.23 4.33
N ALA A 203 1.18 19.80 3.11
CA ALA A 203 1.81 20.33 1.91
C ALA A 203 0.77 20.63 0.84
N ASP A 204 0.93 21.73 0.11
CA ASP A 204 0.03 22.05 -1.00
C ASP A 204 0.07 20.95 -2.09
N ARG A 205 1.26 20.47 -2.41
CA ARG A 205 1.47 19.36 -3.35
C ARG A 205 2.69 18.53 -3.00
N PHE A 206 2.61 17.24 -3.28
CA PHE A 206 3.75 16.34 -3.19
C PHE A 206 4.61 16.38 -4.46
N ILE A 207 5.92 16.24 -4.28
CA ILE A 207 6.87 16.10 -5.39
C ILE A 207 6.64 14.76 -6.06
N LYS A 208 6.59 14.76 -7.39
CA LYS A 208 6.39 13.54 -8.19
C LYS A 208 7.67 13.09 -8.86
N THR A 209 7.79 11.78 -9.01
CA THR A 209 8.82 11.15 -9.86
C THR A 209 8.46 11.33 -11.35
N PRO A 210 9.39 11.06 -12.30
CA PRO A 210 9.06 11.07 -13.73
C PRO A 210 7.94 10.10 -14.14
N THR A 211 7.65 9.11 -13.31
CA THR A 211 6.55 8.13 -13.52
C THR A 211 5.28 8.49 -12.76
N ASP A 212 5.13 9.76 -12.34
CA ASP A 212 3.98 10.32 -11.62
C ASP A 212 3.69 9.69 -10.24
N LYS A 213 4.65 8.99 -9.66
CA LYS A 213 4.55 8.49 -8.28
C LYS A 213 5.03 9.56 -7.30
N THR A 214 4.48 9.60 -6.09
CA THR A 214 4.97 10.48 -5.03
C THR A 214 6.41 10.13 -4.67
N ASP A 215 7.31 11.12 -4.79
CA ASP A 215 8.67 11.03 -4.28
C ASP A 215 8.67 11.39 -2.78
N LYS A 216 8.40 10.37 -1.96
CA LYS A 216 8.26 10.52 -0.50
C LYS A 216 9.49 11.20 0.12
N ARG A 217 10.68 10.78 -0.31
CA ARG A 217 11.93 11.28 0.25
C ARG A 217 12.13 12.77 -0.06
N ARG A 218 12.05 13.16 -1.33
CA ARG A 218 12.24 14.57 -1.72
C ARG A 218 11.16 15.47 -1.15
N THR A 219 9.92 14.99 -1.08
CA THR A 219 8.82 15.73 -0.43
C THR A 219 9.13 15.97 1.05
N ALA A 220 9.54 14.94 1.79
CA ALA A 220 9.88 15.05 3.21
C ALA A 220 11.07 15.99 3.43
N GLU A 221 12.16 15.84 2.69
CA GLU A 221 13.36 16.69 2.81
C GLU A 221 13.02 18.18 2.56
N THR A 222 12.20 18.46 1.54
CA THR A 222 11.78 19.84 1.23
C THR A 222 10.95 20.45 2.36
N LEU A 223 9.99 19.69 2.91
CA LEU A 223 9.14 20.19 3.98
C LEU A 223 9.91 20.35 5.28
N PHE A 224 10.80 19.43 5.65
CA PHE A 224 11.64 19.60 6.84
C PHE A 224 12.52 20.85 6.79
N ASN A 225 13.06 21.19 5.62
CA ASN A 225 13.85 22.41 5.45
C ASN A 225 13.00 23.68 5.60
N ASN A 226 11.76 23.68 5.15
CA ASN A 226 10.86 24.82 5.26
C ASN A 226 10.34 25.05 6.69
N PHE A 227 10.30 24.03 7.54
CA PHE A 227 9.84 24.13 8.92
C PHE A 227 10.98 24.42 9.93
N ASN A 228 12.25 24.23 9.52
CA ASN A 228 13.43 24.49 10.36
C ASN A 228 14.14 25.84 10.03
N GLY A 229 13.63 26.64 9.11
CA GLY A 229 14.07 28.00 8.77
C GLY A 229 13.06 29.02 9.27
#